data_11b1b46ada6d48b0de827cd0ae1ff4dc
#
_entry.id   11b1b46ada6d48b0de827cd0ae1ff4dc
#
_cell.length_a   1.000
_cell.length_b   1.000
_cell.length_c   1.000
_cell.angle_alpha   90.00
_cell.angle_beta   90.00
_cell.angle_gamma   90.00
#
_symmetry.space_group_name_H-M   'P 1'
#
loop_
_entity.id
_entity.type
_entity.pdbx_description
1 polymer ?
#
loop_
_entity_poly.entity_id
_entity_poly.type
_entity_poly.pdbx_seq_one_letter_code
_entity_poly.pdbx_strand_id
1 'polypeptide(L)'
;MEYSYRLREGGIVDGGVMADLLDIKNLSVSVEEKAILDAINLTINKGETHVLMGPNGAGKSTLGNAIMGNPRYTITGGNLFFNGENITAEPVDKRAKRGIFLAFQNPLEVPGVSLGNLIRSAMEERFGKRIRLWDFRKELKASMDILGMDHSYAERDLNVGFSGGEKKKAEILQLLMLKPELAILDETDSGLDVDAVRTVSEGVKAYQKNMDGALLIITHSTRILEALNVDKTHVIINGKMKATGDGSLVNKINDEGFESFLEG
;
A
#
# COMPACT_ATOMS: atom_id res chain seq x y z
N MET A 1 -8.01 -11.38 -27.90
CA MET A 1 -9.08 -10.41 -27.66
C MET A 1 -8.65 -9.57 -26.48
N GLU A 2 -8.13 -8.40 -26.78
CA GLU A 2 -7.69 -7.43 -25.79
C GLU A 2 -8.90 -6.94 -25.00
N TYR A 3 -8.92 -7.19 -23.69
CA TYR A 3 -9.86 -6.53 -22.79
C TYR A 3 -9.33 -5.15 -22.45
N SER A 4 -9.68 -4.16 -23.29
CA SER A 4 -9.52 -2.76 -22.93
C SER A 4 -10.54 -2.43 -21.83
N TYR A 5 -10.10 -2.30 -20.59
CA TYR A 5 -10.88 -1.66 -19.54
C TYR A 5 -11.01 -0.17 -19.92
N ARG A 6 -12.20 0.25 -20.34
CA ARG A 6 -12.51 1.68 -20.48
C ARG A 6 -12.37 2.34 -19.11
N LEU A 7 -11.32 3.10 -18.94
CA LEU A 7 -11.23 4.12 -17.92
C LEU A 7 -12.41 5.08 -18.11
N ARG A 8 -13.03 5.50 -17.02
CA ARG A 8 -13.98 6.62 -17.04
C ARG A 8 -13.24 7.82 -17.64
N GLU A 9 -13.78 8.39 -18.69
CA GLU A 9 -13.30 9.63 -19.29
C GLU A 9 -13.37 10.74 -18.23
N GLY A 10 -12.26 10.95 -17.52
CA GLY A 10 -11.99 12.16 -16.79
C GLY A 10 -11.45 13.19 -17.80
N GLY A 11 -12.10 14.32 -17.93
CA GLY A 11 -11.78 15.36 -18.89
C GLY A 11 -10.30 15.75 -18.84
N ILE A 12 -9.73 15.90 -20.02
CA ILE A 12 -8.44 16.54 -20.28
C ILE A 12 -8.56 17.99 -19.80
N VAL A 13 -7.86 18.33 -18.71
CA VAL A 13 -7.61 19.71 -18.34
C VAL A 13 -6.24 20.06 -18.88
N ASP A 14 -6.24 21.02 -19.79
CA ASP A 14 -5.09 21.59 -20.48
C ASP A 14 -4.05 22.12 -19.48
N GLY A 15 -2.78 21.69 -19.62
CA GLY A 15 -1.66 22.16 -18.79
C GLY A 15 -1.21 21.14 -17.74
N GLY A 16 -0.47 20.15 -18.14
CA GLY A 16 0.52 19.25 -17.48
C GLY A 16 0.63 19.15 -15.95
N VAL A 17 -0.43 19.32 -15.18
CA VAL A 17 -0.47 19.04 -13.75
C VAL A 17 -0.97 17.61 -13.60
N MET A 18 -0.09 16.69 -13.23
CA MET A 18 -0.50 15.35 -12.81
C MET A 18 -1.50 15.52 -11.66
N ALA A 19 -2.70 14.96 -11.80
CA ALA A 19 -3.72 15.09 -10.76
C ALA A 19 -3.28 14.32 -9.51
N ASP A 20 -3.28 15.01 -8.37
CA ASP A 20 -2.98 14.42 -7.07
C ASP A 20 -3.90 13.22 -6.81
N LEU A 21 -3.33 12.04 -6.65
CA LEU A 21 -4.08 10.85 -6.27
C LEU A 21 -4.44 10.90 -4.79
N LEU A 22 -3.43 11.15 -3.94
CA LEU A 22 -3.59 11.34 -2.51
C LEU A 22 -3.03 12.71 -2.14
N ASP A 23 -3.80 13.51 -1.41
CA ASP A 23 -3.36 14.80 -0.88
C ASP A 23 -3.75 14.91 0.59
N ILE A 24 -2.75 15.00 1.45
CA ILE A 24 -2.86 15.09 2.90
C ILE A 24 -2.44 16.49 3.32
N LYS A 25 -3.34 17.20 4.00
CA LYS A 25 -3.13 18.59 4.48
C LYS A 25 -3.22 18.69 5.98
N ASN A 26 -2.10 18.99 6.62
CA ASN A 26 -1.98 19.23 8.07
C ASN A 26 -2.62 18.12 8.91
N LEU A 27 -2.45 16.85 8.52
CA LEU A 27 -3.09 15.71 9.16
C LEU A 27 -2.49 15.48 10.56
N SER A 28 -3.34 15.52 11.58
CA SER A 28 -2.99 15.12 12.94
C SER A 28 -3.81 13.91 13.35
N VAL A 29 -3.16 12.94 14.01
CA VAL A 29 -3.78 11.65 14.36
C VAL A 29 -3.44 11.28 15.79
N SER A 30 -4.44 10.78 16.52
CA SER A 30 -4.28 10.20 17.85
C SER A 30 -4.68 8.71 17.87
N VAL A 31 -4.10 8.00 18.84
CA VAL A 31 -4.44 6.61 19.19
C VAL A 31 -4.68 6.58 20.69
N GLU A 32 -5.87 6.14 21.13
CA GLU A 32 -6.23 6.12 22.57
C GLU A 32 -5.88 7.44 23.28
N GLU A 33 -6.31 8.56 22.70
CA GLU A 33 -6.08 9.94 23.19
C GLU A 33 -4.62 10.44 23.11
N LYS A 34 -3.66 9.58 22.77
CA LYS A 34 -2.25 9.98 22.59
C LYS A 34 -2.03 10.51 21.17
N ALA A 35 -1.60 11.76 21.04
CA ALA A 35 -1.19 12.33 19.76
C ALA A 35 0.04 11.59 19.23
N ILE A 36 -0.04 11.10 17.99
CA ILE A 36 1.04 10.35 17.33
C ILE A 36 1.55 11.09 16.10
N LEU A 37 0.65 11.69 15.31
CA LEU A 37 1.02 12.49 14.15
C LEU A 37 0.59 13.93 14.35
N ASP A 38 1.44 14.86 13.92
CA ASP A 38 1.23 16.30 14.04
C ASP A 38 1.49 17.01 12.71
N ALA A 39 0.42 17.58 12.14
CA ALA A 39 0.42 18.43 10.94
C ALA A 39 1.17 17.82 9.74
N ILE A 40 0.94 16.53 9.43
CA ILE A 40 1.55 15.85 8.30
C ILE A 40 0.98 16.40 6.97
N ASN A 41 1.89 16.73 6.05
CA ASN A 41 1.57 17.07 4.68
C ASN A 41 2.25 16.07 3.76
N LEU A 42 1.49 15.48 2.82
CA LEU A 42 1.99 14.49 1.86
C LEU A 42 1.10 14.49 0.62
N THR A 43 1.70 14.63 -0.55
CA THR A 43 1.02 14.52 -1.84
C THR A 43 1.65 13.39 -2.64
N ILE A 44 0.83 12.46 -3.16
CA ILE A 44 1.23 11.36 -4.02
C ILE A 44 0.44 11.44 -5.32
N ASN A 45 1.13 11.49 -6.45
CA ASN A 45 0.51 11.49 -7.78
C ASN A 45 0.28 10.05 -8.28
N LYS A 46 -0.58 9.92 -9.29
CA LYS A 46 -0.77 8.62 -9.96
C LYS A 46 0.54 8.11 -10.55
N GLY A 47 0.80 6.82 -10.36
CA GLY A 47 2.00 6.15 -10.86
C GLY A 47 3.26 6.40 -10.06
N GLU A 48 3.26 7.30 -9.06
CA GLU A 48 4.44 7.54 -8.21
C GLU A 48 4.61 6.45 -7.14
N THR A 49 5.87 6.15 -6.86
CA THR A 49 6.30 5.30 -5.74
C THR A 49 7.00 6.14 -4.70
N HIS A 50 6.36 6.27 -3.55
CA HIS A 50 6.89 6.99 -2.40
C HIS A 50 7.35 6.01 -1.31
N VAL A 51 8.44 6.36 -0.65
CA VAL A 51 8.97 5.63 0.50
C VAL A 51 8.84 6.48 1.75
N LEU A 52 8.33 5.91 2.82
CA LEU A 52 8.26 6.54 4.14
C LEU A 52 9.21 5.82 5.10
N MET A 53 10.23 6.52 5.53
CA MET A 53 11.25 6.04 6.45
C MET A 53 11.22 6.80 7.78
N GLY A 54 11.84 6.23 8.79
CA GLY A 54 11.95 6.84 10.12
C GLY A 54 12.19 5.80 11.20
N PRO A 55 12.62 6.20 12.38
CA PRO A 55 12.87 5.29 13.50
C PRO A 55 11.60 4.57 13.96
N ASN A 56 11.77 3.50 14.74
CA ASN A 56 10.64 2.78 15.32
C ASN A 56 9.85 3.73 16.25
N GLY A 57 8.52 3.64 16.18
CA GLY A 57 7.63 4.54 16.92
C GLY A 57 7.48 5.95 16.35
N ALA A 58 8.07 6.28 15.20
CA ALA A 58 7.96 7.60 14.57
C ALA A 58 6.57 7.95 14.04
N GLY A 59 5.65 6.98 13.91
CA GLY A 59 4.29 7.20 13.39
C GLY A 59 4.05 6.69 11.97
N LYS A 60 4.99 5.96 11.35
CA LYS A 60 4.87 5.46 9.97
C LYS A 60 3.60 4.62 9.74
N SER A 61 3.44 3.55 10.51
CA SER A 61 2.26 2.66 10.41
C SER A 61 0.97 3.39 10.83
N THR A 62 1.06 4.38 11.72
CA THR A 62 -0.05 5.26 12.08
C THR A 62 -0.56 6.03 10.87
N LEU A 63 0.36 6.55 10.02
CA LEU A 63 -0.03 7.26 8.81
C LEU A 63 -0.74 6.32 7.82
N GLY A 64 -0.18 5.13 7.55
CA GLY A 64 -0.80 4.14 6.68
C GLY A 64 -2.21 3.73 7.15
N ASN A 65 -2.36 3.46 8.43
CA ASN A 65 -3.65 3.12 9.04
C ASN A 65 -4.65 4.28 9.02
N ALA A 66 -4.20 5.52 9.24
CA ALA A 66 -5.05 6.72 9.15
C ALA A 66 -5.52 6.96 7.71
N ILE A 67 -4.66 6.76 6.69
CA ILE A 67 -5.05 6.83 5.29
C ILE A 67 -6.09 5.75 4.96
N MET A 68 -5.93 4.53 5.48
CA MET A 68 -6.90 3.45 5.29
C MET A 68 -8.22 3.68 6.04
N GLY A 69 -8.25 4.55 7.05
CA GLY A 69 -9.44 4.83 7.87
C GLY A 69 -9.70 3.77 8.94
N ASN A 70 -8.63 3.17 9.47
CA ASN A 70 -8.74 2.22 10.58
C ASN A 70 -9.32 2.93 11.83
N PRO A 71 -10.44 2.45 12.41
CA PRO A 71 -11.18 3.16 13.46
C PRO A 71 -10.41 3.33 14.78
N ARG A 72 -9.29 2.62 14.97
CA ARG A 72 -8.41 2.83 16.14
C ARG A 72 -7.62 4.14 16.07
N TYR A 73 -7.54 4.75 14.87
CA TYR A 73 -6.74 5.94 14.59
C TYR A 73 -7.66 7.12 14.32
N THR A 74 -7.74 8.02 15.28
CA THR A 74 -8.65 9.18 15.21
C THR A 74 -7.93 10.35 14.54
N ILE A 75 -8.46 10.84 13.43
CA ILE A 75 -7.99 12.08 12.81
C ILE A 75 -8.51 13.24 13.67
N THR A 76 -7.58 13.98 14.29
CA THR A 76 -7.88 15.09 15.19
C THR A 76 -7.74 16.46 14.53
N GLY A 77 -7.14 16.51 13.34
CA GLY A 77 -6.98 17.74 12.55
C GLY A 77 -6.56 17.46 11.13
N GLY A 78 -6.73 18.45 10.27
CA GLY A 78 -6.38 18.38 8.86
C GLY A 78 -7.38 17.63 7.99
N ASN A 79 -7.02 17.42 6.73
CA ASN A 79 -7.88 16.79 5.74
C ASN A 79 -7.10 15.79 4.87
N LEU A 80 -7.81 14.78 4.38
CA LEU A 80 -7.32 13.75 3.50
C LEU A 80 -8.19 13.71 2.25
N PHE A 81 -7.58 13.93 1.08
CA PHE A 81 -8.25 13.90 -0.20
C PHE A 81 -7.73 12.74 -1.04
N PHE A 82 -8.63 12.08 -1.75
CA PHE A 82 -8.31 11.01 -2.68
C PHE A 82 -9.02 11.25 -4.01
N ASN A 83 -8.28 11.33 -5.12
CA ASN A 83 -8.79 11.76 -6.42
C ASN A 83 -9.57 13.10 -6.32
N GLY A 84 -9.09 14.03 -5.51
CA GLY A 84 -9.71 15.35 -5.28
C GLY A 84 -10.92 15.37 -4.36
N GLU A 85 -11.43 14.21 -3.92
CA GLU A 85 -12.56 14.11 -3.01
C GLU A 85 -12.10 14.00 -1.55
N ASN A 86 -12.73 14.74 -0.64
CA ASN A 86 -12.43 14.67 0.79
C ASN A 86 -12.94 13.35 1.38
N ILE A 87 -12.02 12.50 1.82
CA ILE A 87 -12.32 11.19 2.42
C ILE A 87 -12.03 11.14 3.93
N THR A 88 -11.75 12.29 4.57
CA THR A 88 -11.31 12.37 5.97
C THR A 88 -12.23 11.61 6.93
N ALA A 89 -13.55 11.71 6.75
CA ALA A 89 -14.55 11.04 7.58
C ALA A 89 -15.07 9.71 6.99
N GLU A 90 -14.55 9.26 5.85
CA GLU A 90 -15.02 8.02 5.23
C GLU A 90 -14.52 6.78 5.99
N PRO A 91 -15.37 5.77 6.20
CA PRO A 91 -14.99 4.52 6.84
C PRO A 91 -14.13 3.65 5.91
N VAL A 92 -13.45 2.67 6.50
CA VAL A 92 -12.48 1.78 5.84
C VAL A 92 -13.03 1.06 4.60
N ASP A 93 -14.27 0.58 4.66
CA ASP A 93 -14.93 -0.12 3.54
C ASP A 93 -15.13 0.77 2.32
N LYS A 94 -15.47 2.04 2.53
CA LYS A 94 -15.59 3.04 1.48
C LYS A 94 -14.25 3.33 0.82
N ARG A 95 -13.21 3.54 1.63
CA ARG A 95 -11.85 3.79 1.14
C ARG A 95 -11.28 2.60 0.37
N ALA A 96 -11.54 1.36 0.84
CA ALA A 96 -11.18 0.14 0.11
C ALA A 96 -11.87 0.05 -1.26
N LYS A 97 -13.17 0.38 -1.35
CA LYS A 97 -13.93 0.42 -2.61
C LYS A 97 -13.42 1.50 -3.57
N ARG A 98 -12.91 2.61 -3.06
CA ARG A 98 -12.25 3.65 -3.88
C ARG A 98 -10.92 3.19 -4.46
N GLY A 99 -10.33 2.14 -3.91
CA GLY A 99 -9.08 1.57 -4.38
C GLY A 99 -7.87 1.89 -3.53
N ILE A 100 -8.06 2.18 -2.26
CA ILE A 100 -6.97 2.21 -1.29
C ILE A 100 -6.79 0.80 -0.73
N PHE A 101 -5.55 0.32 -0.71
CA PHE A 101 -5.16 -0.99 -0.17
C PHE A 101 -4.06 -0.80 0.87
N LEU A 102 -4.15 -1.53 1.97
CA LEU A 102 -3.13 -1.57 3.01
C LEU A 102 -2.70 -3.03 3.23
N ALA A 103 -1.42 -3.33 2.98
CA ALA A 103 -0.79 -4.56 3.42
C ALA A 103 -0.41 -4.42 4.91
N PHE A 104 -0.83 -5.39 5.71
CA PHE A 104 -0.62 -5.33 7.16
C PHE A 104 0.76 -5.86 7.55
N GLN A 105 1.36 -5.25 8.56
CA GLN A 105 2.59 -5.77 9.16
C GLN A 105 2.41 -7.22 9.65
N ASN A 106 1.28 -7.52 10.28
CA ASN A 106 0.91 -8.86 10.78
C ASN A 106 -0.45 -9.28 10.22
N PRO A 107 -0.48 -9.99 9.06
CA PRO A 107 -1.74 -10.47 8.48
C PRO A 107 -2.46 -11.47 9.39
N LEU A 108 -3.75 -11.23 9.62
CA LEU A 108 -4.59 -12.09 10.48
C LEU A 108 -4.97 -13.39 9.77
N GLU A 109 -5.17 -14.45 10.56
CA GLU A 109 -5.77 -15.69 10.12
C GLU A 109 -7.30 -15.59 10.13
N VAL A 110 -7.95 -16.06 9.07
CA VAL A 110 -9.42 -16.03 8.94
C VAL A 110 -9.92 -17.44 8.62
N PRO A 111 -10.19 -18.27 9.64
CA PRO A 111 -10.73 -19.62 9.44
C PRO A 111 -12.10 -19.59 8.74
N GLY A 112 -12.34 -20.54 7.85
CA GLY A 112 -13.60 -20.68 7.11
C GLY A 112 -13.75 -19.81 5.87
N VAL A 113 -12.75 -18.98 5.54
CA VAL A 113 -12.76 -18.14 4.32
C VAL A 113 -11.52 -18.45 3.51
N SER A 114 -11.66 -19.13 2.37
CA SER A 114 -10.52 -19.42 1.51
C SER A 114 -9.94 -18.16 0.86
N LEU A 115 -8.62 -18.16 0.63
CA LEU A 115 -7.90 -17.05 0.00
C LEU A 115 -8.52 -16.65 -1.34
N GLY A 116 -8.86 -17.64 -2.19
CA GLY A 116 -9.48 -17.39 -3.49
C GLY A 116 -10.87 -16.77 -3.37
N ASN A 117 -11.70 -17.24 -2.43
CA ASN A 117 -13.04 -16.67 -2.22
C ASN A 117 -12.98 -15.25 -1.68
N LEU A 118 -12.06 -14.96 -0.73
CA LEU A 118 -11.85 -13.61 -0.25
C LEU A 118 -11.50 -12.66 -1.39
N ILE A 119 -10.48 -13.02 -2.18
CA ILE A 119 -10.01 -12.18 -3.29
C ILE A 119 -11.14 -11.93 -4.29
N ARG A 120 -11.89 -12.98 -4.69
CA ARG A 120 -12.99 -12.83 -5.63
C ARG A 120 -14.09 -11.90 -5.10
N SER A 121 -14.51 -12.09 -3.84
CA SER A 121 -15.52 -11.25 -3.22
C SER A 121 -15.07 -9.80 -3.12
N ALA A 122 -13.81 -9.57 -2.73
CA ALA A 122 -13.24 -8.22 -2.65
C ALA A 122 -13.15 -7.54 -4.05
N MET A 123 -12.81 -8.31 -5.10
CA MET A 123 -12.83 -7.81 -6.48
C MET A 123 -14.25 -7.46 -6.94
N GLU A 124 -15.24 -8.31 -6.65
CA GLU A 124 -16.65 -8.06 -7.02
C GLU A 124 -17.19 -6.80 -6.33
N GLU A 125 -16.87 -6.59 -5.06
CA GLU A 125 -17.22 -5.39 -4.30
C GLU A 125 -16.53 -4.13 -4.84
N ARG A 126 -15.23 -4.22 -5.15
CA ARG A 126 -14.47 -3.10 -5.68
C ARG A 126 -14.93 -2.68 -7.07
N PHE A 127 -15.12 -3.64 -7.97
CA PHE A 127 -15.47 -3.36 -9.37
C PHE A 127 -16.99 -3.23 -9.60
N GLY A 128 -17.81 -3.48 -8.58
CA GLY A 128 -19.26 -3.38 -8.65
C GLY A 128 -19.92 -4.35 -9.63
N LYS A 129 -19.26 -5.46 -9.95
CA LYS A 129 -19.76 -6.44 -10.92
C LYS A 129 -19.30 -7.86 -10.56
N ARG A 130 -20.13 -8.85 -10.92
CA ARG A 130 -19.75 -10.26 -10.80
C ARG A 130 -18.60 -10.60 -11.76
N ILE A 131 -17.63 -11.36 -11.26
CA ILE A 131 -16.48 -11.82 -12.03
C ILE A 131 -16.73 -13.26 -12.49
N ARG A 132 -16.54 -13.53 -13.77
CA ARG A 132 -16.67 -14.88 -14.32
C ARG A 132 -15.61 -15.78 -13.68
N LEU A 133 -16.04 -16.91 -13.14
CA LEU A 133 -15.16 -17.83 -12.39
C LEU A 133 -13.95 -18.29 -13.21
N TRP A 134 -14.13 -18.51 -14.51
CA TRP A 134 -13.05 -18.94 -15.38
C TRP A 134 -11.98 -17.86 -15.56
N ASP A 135 -12.38 -16.60 -15.78
CA ASP A 135 -11.47 -15.47 -15.93
C ASP A 135 -10.71 -15.22 -14.61
N PHE A 136 -11.43 -15.26 -13.50
CA PHE A 136 -10.86 -15.15 -12.16
C PHE A 136 -9.78 -16.22 -11.91
N ARG A 137 -10.10 -17.50 -12.15
CA ARG A 137 -9.15 -18.60 -11.92
C ARG A 137 -7.91 -18.48 -12.80
N LYS A 138 -8.06 -18.04 -14.04
CA LYS A 138 -6.93 -17.82 -14.96
C LYS A 138 -6.00 -16.72 -14.44
N GLU A 139 -6.57 -15.59 -14.01
CA GLU A 139 -5.82 -14.45 -13.50
C GLU A 139 -5.16 -14.78 -12.15
N LEU A 140 -5.90 -15.44 -11.25
CA LEU A 140 -5.40 -15.89 -9.95
C LEU A 140 -4.18 -16.81 -10.12
N LYS A 141 -4.28 -17.81 -11.00
CA LYS A 141 -3.19 -18.72 -11.30
C LYS A 141 -1.95 -17.98 -11.82
N ALA A 142 -2.12 -17.09 -12.79
CA ALA A 142 -1.01 -16.30 -13.34
C ALA A 142 -0.34 -15.42 -12.26
N SER A 143 -1.12 -14.83 -11.36
CA SER A 143 -0.59 -14.02 -10.26
C SER A 143 0.13 -14.88 -9.21
N MET A 144 -0.36 -16.10 -8.94
CA MET A 144 0.31 -17.07 -8.06
C MET A 144 1.63 -17.56 -8.66
N ASP A 145 1.69 -17.77 -9.98
CA ASP A 145 2.92 -18.16 -10.69
C ASP A 145 4.01 -17.07 -10.54
N ILE A 146 3.66 -15.78 -10.64
CA ILE A 146 4.60 -14.66 -10.39
C ILE A 146 5.23 -14.75 -9.00
N LEU A 147 4.44 -15.15 -8.00
CA LEU A 147 4.85 -15.24 -6.61
C LEU A 147 5.48 -16.61 -6.23
N GLY A 148 5.62 -17.53 -7.20
CA GLY A 148 6.05 -18.89 -6.91
C GLY A 148 5.20 -19.54 -5.81
N MET A 149 3.88 -19.33 -5.85
CA MET A 149 2.93 -19.82 -4.85
C MET A 149 2.17 -21.02 -5.39
N ASP A 150 2.14 -22.11 -4.62
CA ASP A 150 1.39 -23.30 -5.01
C ASP A 150 -0.10 -22.99 -5.15
N HIS A 151 -0.71 -23.45 -6.23
CA HIS A 151 -2.11 -23.12 -6.55
C HIS A 151 -3.12 -23.66 -5.53
N SER A 152 -2.75 -24.68 -4.74
CA SER A 152 -3.60 -25.22 -3.67
C SER A 152 -3.89 -24.20 -2.56
N TYR A 153 -3.03 -23.18 -2.41
CA TYR A 153 -3.27 -22.08 -1.45
C TYR A 153 -4.54 -21.29 -1.71
N ALA A 154 -5.01 -21.25 -2.96
CA ALA A 154 -6.28 -20.59 -3.31
C ALA A 154 -7.49 -21.18 -2.57
N GLU A 155 -7.46 -22.47 -2.28
CA GLU A 155 -8.54 -23.21 -1.59
C GLU A 155 -8.33 -23.30 -0.08
N ARG A 156 -7.17 -22.88 0.45
CA ARG A 156 -6.88 -22.87 1.88
C ARG A 156 -7.46 -21.63 2.55
N ASP A 157 -7.83 -21.76 3.81
CA ASP A 157 -8.28 -20.64 4.64
C ASP A 157 -7.21 -19.57 4.74
N LEU A 158 -7.62 -18.30 4.65
CA LEU A 158 -6.72 -17.16 4.62
C LEU A 158 -5.75 -17.17 5.79
N ASN A 159 -4.47 -17.27 5.48
CA ASN A 159 -3.34 -17.24 6.40
C ASN A 159 -3.31 -18.34 7.46
N VAL A 160 -4.28 -19.26 7.52
CA VAL A 160 -4.32 -20.33 8.52
C VAL A 160 -3.21 -21.35 8.24
N GLY A 161 -2.26 -21.44 9.17
CA GLY A 161 -1.10 -22.31 9.06
C GLY A 161 -0.13 -21.93 7.93
N PHE A 162 -0.18 -20.68 7.45
CA PHE A 162 0.82 -20.16 6.51
C PHE A 162 2.06 -19.74 7.29
N SER A 163 3.24 -19.99 6.72
CA SER A 163 4.49 -19.38 7.19
C SER A 163 4.48 -17.85 7.00
N GLY A 164 5.41 -17.14 7.61
CA GLY A 164 5.53 -15.69 7.45
C GLY A 164 5.68 -15.28 5.97
N GLY A 165 6.52 -15.98 5.21
CA GLY A 165 6.69 -15.74 3.78
C GLY A 165 5.44 -16.00 2.96
N GLU A 166 4.70 -17.08 3.25
CA GLU A 166 3.44 -17.41 2.57
C GLU A 166 2.34 -16.37 2.87
N LYS A 167 2.26 -15.87 4.11
CA LYS A 167 1.34 -14.78 4.48
C LYS A 167 1.64 -13.52 3.66
N LYS A 168 2.91 -13.15 3.51
CA LYS A 168 3.30 -11.98 2.71
C LYS A 168 3.04 -12.20 1.23
N LYS A 169 3.31 -13.39 0.67
CA LYS A 169 2.93 -13.74 -0.70
C LYS A 169 1.40 -13.64 -0.90
N ALA A 170 0.59 -14.07 0.07
CA ALA A 170 -0.86 -13.95 -0.01
C ALA A 170 -1.34 -12.49 0.01
N GLU A 171 -0.65 -11.59 0.72
CA GLU A 171 -0.93 -10.14 0.65
C GLU A 171 -0.58 -9.56 -0.71
N ILE A 172 0.59 -9.90 -1.27
CA ILE A 172 0.97 -9.43 -2.61
C ILE A 172 0.07 -10.04 -3.70
N LEU A 173 -0.40 -11.28 -3.52
CA LEU A 173 -1.42 -11.84 -4.40
C LEU A 173 -2.71 -11.01 -4.39
N GLN A 174 -3.16 -10.57 -3.23
CA GLN A 174 -4.31 -9.66 -3.11
C GLN A 174 -4.03 -8.32 -3.81
N LEU A 175 -2.84 -7.75 -3.64
CA LEU A 175 -2.41 -6.54 -4.35
C LEU A 175 -2.52 -6.69 -5.88
N LEU A 176 -1.98 -7.79 -6.43
CA LEU A 176 -1.99 -8.05 -7.87
C LEU A 176 -3.40 -8.25 -8.42
N MET A 177 -4.28 -8.92 -7.67
CA MET A 177 -5.64 -9.23 -8.09
C MET A 177 -6.59 -8.03 -7.92
N LEU A 178 -6.47 -7.30 -6.81
CA LEU A 178 -7.33 -6.15 -6.52
C LEU A 178 -6.97 -4.91 -7.32
N LYS A 179 -5.72 -4.78 -7.77
CA LYS A 179 -5.23 -3.64 -8.57
C LYS A 179 -5.65 -2.30 -7.97
N PRO A 180 -5.26 -1.98 -6.72
CA PRO A 180 -5.65 -0.72 -6.09
C PRO A 180 -5.09 0.50 -6.86
N GLU A 181 -5.71 1.67 -6.67
CA GLU A 181 -5.16 2.93 -7.16
C GLU A 181 -4.02 3.44 -6.27
N LEU A 182 -4.12 3.20 -4.95
CA LEU A 182 -3.06 3.43 -3.98
C LEU A 182 -2.83 2.16 -3.17
N ALA A 183 -1.61 1.63 -3.22
CA ALA A 183 -1.17 0.55 -2.36
C ALA A 183 -0.23 1.07 -1.28
N ILE A 184 -0.55 0.78 -0.01
CA ILE A 184 0.28 1.08 1.15
C ILE A 184 0.87 -0.25 1.63
N LEU A 185 2.20 -0.37 1.60
CA LEU A 185 2.94 -1.56 2.00
C LEU A 185 3.68 -1.27 3.31
N ASP A 186 3.17 -1.78 4.43
CA ASP A 186 3.74 -1.52 5.76
C ASP A 186 4.63 -2.69 6.20
N GLU A 187 5.96 -2.47 6.16
CA GLU A 187 7.00 -3.44 6.54
C GLU A 187 6.81 -4.84 5.92
N THR A 188 6.47 -4.87 4.63
CA THR A 188 6.13 -6.11 3.91
C THR A 188 7.31 -7.08 3.77
N ASP A 189 8.54 -6.60 3.92
CA ASP A 189 9.79 -7.36 3.89
C ASP A 189 10.32 -7.76 5.28
N SER A 190 9.66 -7.33 6.37
CA SER A 190 10.09 -7.61 7.73
C SER A 190 9.96 -9.10 8.08
N GLY A 191 11.01 -9.68 8.66
CA GLY A 191 11.03 -11.07 9.11
C GLY A 191 11.08 -12.11 7.99
N LEU A 192 11.31 -11.70 6.74
CA LEU A 192 11.45 -12.60 5.60
C LEU A 192 12.92 -12.99 5.37
N ASP A 193 13.12 -14.21 4.88
CA ASP A 193 14.39 -14.63 4.29
C ASP A 193 14.64 -13.98 2.93
N VAL A 194 15.85 -14.14 2.40
CA VAL A 194 16.29 -13.49 1.14
C VAL A 194 15.41 -13.89 -0.05
N ASP A 195 15.03 -15.16 -0.14
CA ASP A 195 14.24 -15.68 -1.25
C ASP A 195 12.80 -15.17 -1.20
N ALA A 196 12.22 -15.09 0.00
CA ALA A 196 10.88 -14.53 0.21
C ALA A 196 10.86 -13.02 -0.11
N VAL A 197 11.85 -12.25 0.34
CA VAL A 197 11.98 -10.82 0.00
C VAL A 197 12.05 -10.64 -1.52
N ARG A 198 12.88 -11.43 -2.21
CA ARG A 198 12.99 -11.37 -3.67
C ARG A 198 11.65 -11.63 -4.36
N THR A 199 10.93 -12.66 -3.94
CA THR A 199 9.62 -13.01 -4.52
C THR A 199 8.58 -11.92 -4.28
N VAL A 200 8.52 -11.36 -3.08
CA VAL A 200 7.65 -10.23 -2.72
C VAL A 200 8.00 -9.01 -3.58
N SER A 201 9.28 -8.68 -3.70
CA SER A 201 9.76 -7.56 -4.53
C SER A 201 9.36 -7.70 -6.01
N GLU A 202 9.48 -8.91 -6.59
CA GLU A 202 9.03 -9.17 -7.96
C GLU A 202 7.52 -8.99 -8.12
N GLY A 203 6.72 -9.38 -7.13
CA GLY A 203 5.27 -9.13 -7.12
C GLY A 203 4.94 -7.63 -7.07
N VAL A 204 5.61 -6.86 -6.20
CA VAL A 204 5.43 -5.40 -6.12
C VAL A 204 5.88 -4.71 -7.41
N LYS A 205 7.00 -5.15 -8.00
CA LYS A 205 7.49 -4.68 -9.29
C LYS A 205 6.51 -4.97 -10.43
N ALA A 206 5.89 -6.15 -10.43
CA ALA A 206 4.85 -6.50 -11.40
C ALA A 206 3.63 -5.57 -11.27
N TYR A 207 3.24 -5.22 -10.04
CA TYR A 207 2.21 -4.22 -9.80
C TYR A 207 2.65 -2.84 -10.33
N GLN A 208 3.82 -2.33 -9.95
CA GLN A 208 4.34 -1.03 -10.39
C GLN A 208 4.38 -0.91 -11.93
N LYS A 209 4.81 -1.98 -12.62
CA LYS A 209 4.94 -1.99 -14.10
C LYS A 209 3.61 -1.98 -14.84
N ASN A 210 2.58 -2.61 -14.29
CA ASN A 210 1.33 -2.91 -15.00
C ASN A 210 0.16 -2.03 -14.59
N MET A 211 0.37 -1.11 -13.63
CA MET A 211 -0.70 -0.31 -13.05
C MET A 211 -0.36 1.17 -13.08
N ASP A 212 -1.38 1.99 -13.34
CA ASP A 212 -1.34 3.45 -13.15
C ASP A 212 -1.50 3.83 -11.66
N GLY A 213 -1.45 2.84 -10.78
CA GLY A 213 -1.58 3.01 -9.33
C GLY A 213 -0.30 3.55 -8.69
N ALA A 214 -0.44 4.18 -7.54
CA ALA A 214 0.68 4.65 -6.73
C ALA A 214 1.03 3.68 -5.62
N LEU A 215 2.29 3.75 -5.15
CA LEU A 215 2.81 3.00 -4.02
C LEU A 215 3.25 3.95 -2.90
N LEU A 216 2.86 3.63 -1.67
CA LEU A 216 3.46 4.17 -0.45
C LEU A 216 4.09 3.01 0.32
N ILE A 217 5.41 2.91 0.31
CA ILE A 217 6.16 1.84 0.96
C ILE A 217 6.70 2.36 2.29
N ILE A 218 6.25 1.75 3.38
CA ILE A 218 6.74 2.01 4.73
C ILE A 218 7.75 0.92 5.04
N THR A 219 9.02 1.27 5.14
CA THR A 219 10.08 0.30 5.45
C THR A 219 11.27 0.97 6.15
N HIS A 220 12.03 0.17 6.85
CA HIS A 220 13.34 0.50 7.37
C HIS A 220 14.48 -0.28 6.67
N SER A 221 14.12 -1.08 5.65
CA SER A 221 15.03 -1.92 4.87
C SER A 221 15.08 -1.46 3.42
N THR A 222 16.26 -1.48 2.82
CA THR A 222 16.48 -1.16 1.41
C THR A 222 16.19 -2.33 0.47
N ARG A 223 16.12 -3.56 1.00
CA ARG A 223 16.02 -4.79 0.17
C ARG A 223 14.87 -4.81 -0.80
N ILE A 224 13.65 -4.45 -0.34
CA ILE A 224 12.48 -4.40 -1.21
C ILE A 224 12.59 -3.27 -2.24
N LEU A 225 13.32 -2.19 -1.92
CA LEU A 225 13.44 -1.00 -2.75
C LEU A 225 14.44 -1.20 -3.91
N GLU A 226 15.40 -2.12 -3.80
CA GLU A 226 16.41 -2.39 -4.85
C GLU A 226 15.79 -2.80 -6.20
N ALA A 227 14.61 -3.40 -6.18
CA ALA A 227 13.90 -3.84 -7.39
C ALA A 227 12.93 -2.78 -7.94
N LEU A 228 12.74 -1.64 -7.26
CA LEU A 228 11.70 -0.66 -7.54
C LEU A 228 12.28 0.70 -7.96
N ASN A 229 11.53 1.44 -8.76
CA ASN A 229 11.82 2.83 -9.01
C ASN A 229 11.14 3.68 -7.92
N VAL A 230 11.91 4.43 -7.15
CA VAL A 230 11.43 5.31 -6.09
C VAL A 230 11.46 6.75 -6.58
N ASP A 231 10.31 7.42 -6.60
CA ASP A 231 10.18 8.81 -7.03
C ASP A 231 10.47 9.78 -5.89
N LYS A 232 9.94 9.50 -4.69
CA LYS A 232 10.15 10.34 -3.51
C LYS A 232 10.36 9.53 -2.25
N THR A 233 11.18 10.06 -1.37
CA THR A 233 11.45 9.51 -0.04
C THR A 233 11.11 10.56 1.02
N HIS A 234 10.39 10.14 2.04
CA HIS A 234 9.97 10.96 3.16
C HIS A 234 10.54 10.43 4.45
N VAL A 235 10.96 11.33 5.33
CA VAL A 235 11.46 11.00 6.68
C VAL A 235 10.48 11.53 7.71
N ILE A 236 9.94 10.61 8.54
CA ILE A 236 9.08 10.96 9.66
C ILE A 236 9.82 10.68 10.97
N ILE A 237 9.81 11.65 11.89
CA ILE A 237 10.40 11.53 13.22
C ILE A 237 9.48 12.20 14.22
N ASN A 238 9.19 11.49 15.32
CA ASN A 238 8.33 11.98 16.40
C ASN A 238 6.99 12.54 15.87
N GLY A 239 6.38 11.86 14.92
CA GLY A 239 5.08 12.22 14.35
C GLY A 239 5.09 13.40 13.40
N LYS A 240 6.26 13.91 12.99
CA LYS A 240 6.39 15.05 12.06
C LYS A 240 7.16 14.67 10.82
N MET A 241 6.77 15.22 9.67
CA MET A 241 7.55 15.12 8.44
C MET A 241 8.78 16.02 8.57
N LYS A 242 9.99 15.44 8.54
CA LYS A 242 11.24 16.15 8.72
C LYS A 242 11.98 16.43 7.42
N ALA A 243 11.86 15.52 6.46
CA ALA A 243 12.49 15.70 5.15
C ALA A 243 11.68 15.02 4.05
N THR A 244 11.79 15.56 2.85
CA THR A 244 11.32 14.95 1.61
C THR A 244 12.40 15.15 0.55
N GLY A 245 12.75 14.08 -0.15
CA GLY A 245 13.73 14.07 -1.23
C GLY A 245 13.37 13.06 -2.31
N ASP A 246 14.24 12.88 -3.27
CA ASP A 246 14.11 11.84 -4.29
C ASP A 246 14.56 10.46 -3.76
N GLY A 247 14.62 9.46 -4.65
CA GLY A 247 15.03 8.10 -4.28
C GLY A 247 16.44 7.99 -3.69
N SER A 248 17.34 8.96 -3.95
CA SER A 248 18.71 8.95 -3.40
C SER A 248 18.76 9.16 -1.89
N LEU A 249 17.69 9.78 -1.33
CA LEU A 249 17.58 9.98 0.11
C LEU A 249 17.53 8.65 0.88
N VAL A 250 17.03 7.56 0.28
CA VAL A 250 17.07 6.22 0.87
C VAL A 250 18.50 5.80 1.17
N ASN A 251 19.42 5.99 0.20
CA ASN A 251 20.83 5.62 0.36
C ASN A 251 21.50 6.46 1.47
N LYS A 252 21.21 7.77 1.47
CA LYS A 252 21.73 8.66 2.52
C LYS A 252 21.30 8.24 3.92
N ILE A 253 20.02 7.87 4.09
CA ILE A 253 19.51 7.37 5.38
C ILE A 253 20.16 6.05 5.78
N ASN A 254 20.39 5.15 4.80
CA ASN A 254 21.04 3.87 5.06
C ASN A 254 22.49 4.03 5.52
N ASP A 255 23.21 5.00 4.96
CA ASP A 255 24.61 5.25 5.24
C ASP A 255 24.83 6.07 6.53
N GLU A 256 24.01 7.10 6.77
CA GLU A 256 24.18 8.09 7.84
C GLU A 256 23.19 7.90 9.01
N GLY A 257 22.15 7.06 8.85
CA GLY A 257 21.07 6.93 9.84
C GLY A 257 20.12 8.13 9.86
N PHE A 258 19.36 8.24 10.94
CA PHE A 258 18.36 9.31 11.12
C PHE A 258 18.87 10.50 11.95
N GLU A 259 20.13 10.45 12.46
CA GLU A 259 20.64 11.46 13.40
C GLU A 259 20.71 12.86 12.77
N SER A 260 21.10 12.95 11.51
CA SER A 260 21.16 14.22 10.76
C SER A 260 19.80 14.92 10.60
N PHE A 261 18.67 14.22 10.82
CA PHE A 261 17.31 14.75 10.72
C PHE A 261 16.68 15.09 12.09
N LEU A 262 17.40 14.82 13.21
CA LEU A 262 16.92 15.12 14.56
C LEU A 262 17.17 16.57 14.96
N GLU A 263 18.19 17.22 14.38
CA GLU A 263 18.68 18.55 14.77
C GLU A 263 17.96 19.71 14.05
N GLY A 264 16.81 19.45 13.38
CA GLY A 264 16.03 20.45 12.63
C GLY A 264 14.64 20.75 13.22
#